data_ca9ce628ef59ea1b975c9aedb012f539
#
_entry.id   ca9ce628ef59ea1b975c9aedb012f539
#
_cell.length_a   1.000
_cell.length_b   1.000
_cell.length_c   1.000
_cell.angle_alpha   90.00
_cell.angle_beta   90.00
_cell.angle_gamma   90.00
#
_symmetry.space_group_name_H-M   'P 1'
#
loop_
_entity.id
_entity.type
_entity.pdbx_description
1 polymer ?
#
loop_
_entity_poly.entity_id
_entity_poly.type
_entity_poly.pdbx_seq_one_letter_code
_entity_poly.pdbx_strand_id
1 'polypeptide(L)'
;MSEIIKPILLDETFSAKMDKQNALLEVLAAGSLRDLSSDWNGLADLADSGLFGDAYSIGDQFVDTWKDVANNNQEYTYPFQLNHIGSVELSDGEVLSNRPFLQAHYAHPFGVQFSHQRAFLKCPSGLAVGTYYFTIESKWGNNVNEGDIVCFTTTQAVPEGGRVSGCYGAPDQAKSNWKIYTYSADGKTIIETITPTFTASGTSLGTMKSTTRNGDLNSCQEMAYGWNRWKTSAIRQYLNSDKAVGAWWTAQDEWDIAPDQLTTKAGFLSGCSEKFINALKEVKVTTYPNTVNDDTGGNTPDITYDKVFLPSLEQIFVNPQKAGEGEYHEYWKRKSGSATPLAQGGTYPQMITYGVANHTSAQNVRLRSAARGNAYYTWIVSSSGHVGSYGAASSSLVFAPLVVI
;
A
#
# COMPACT_ATOMS: atom_id res chain seq x y z
N MET A 1 -39.78 50.92 -40.68
CA MET A 1 -39.74 49.50 -40.32
C MET A 1 -38.55 49.30 -39.41
N SER A 2 -38.79 49.13 -38.13
CA SER A 2 -37.77 48.90 -37.13
C SER A 2 -37.55 47.37 -37.09
N GLU A 3 -36.41 46.90 -37.55
CA GLU A 3 -36.00 45.51 -37.32
C GLU A 3 -35.68 45.29 -35.86
N ILE A 4 -36.53 44.53 -35.18
CA ILE A 4 -36.28 44.06 -33.83
C ILE A 4 -35.21 43.00 -33.92
N ILE A 5 -33.96 43.34 -33.59
CA ILE A 5 -32.86 42.37 -33.38
C ILE A 5 -33.29 41.51 -32.17
N LYS A 6 -33.73 40.28 -32.40
CA LYS A 6 -33.92 39.30 -31.35
C LYS A 6 -32.60 39.06 -30.68
N PRO A 7 -32.48 39.18 -29.38
CA PRO A 7 -31.28 38.77 -28.67
C PRO A 7 -31.05 37.26 -28.95
N ILE A 8 -29.88 36.91 -29.45
CA ILE A 8 -29.46 35.53 -29.55
C ILE A 8 -29.43 35.01 -28.13
N LEU A 9 -30.37 34.17 -27.75
CA LEU A 9 -30.28 33.36 -26.53
C LEU A 9 -29.04 32.50 -26.68
N LEU A 10 -27.94 32.92 -26.03
CA LEU A 10 -26.74 32.08 -25.90
C LEU A 10 -27.21 30.85 -25.14
N ASP A 11 -27.12 29.71 -25.77
CA ASP A 11 -27.30 28.40 -25.19
C ASP A 11 -26.46 28.30 -23.92
N GLU A 12 -26.99 27.74 -22.83
CA GLU A 12 -26.28 27.53 -21.55
C GLU A 12 -24.93 26.83 -21.79
N THR A 13 -24.86 25.92 -22.76
CA THR A 13 -23.64 25.25 -23.21
C THR A 13 -22.60 26.21 -23.80
N PHE A 14 -23.04 27.25 -24.52
CA PHE A 14 -22.16 28.27 -25.09
C PHE A 14 -21.64 29.21 -24.00
N SER A 15 -22.50 29.62 -23.08
CA SER A 15 -22.11 30.43 -21.93
C SER A 15 -21.08 29.69 -21.08
N ALA A 16 -21.35 28.43 -20.72
CA ALA A 16 -20.42 27.62 -19.96
C ALA A 16 -19.05 27.42 -20.66
N LYS A 17 -19.04 27.30 -21.99
CA LYS A 17 -17.79 27.25 -22.78
C LYS A 17 -17.05 28.58 -22.78
N MET A 18 -17.75 29.69 -22.86
CA MET A 18 -17.16 31.02 -22.81
C MET A 18 -16.59 31.32 -21.42
N ASP A 19 -17.31 30.96 -20.36
CA ASP A 19 -16.82 31.13 -19.00
C ASP A 19 -15.56 30.28 -18.75
N LYS A 20 -15.55 29.05 -19.25
CA LYS A 20 -14.41 28.15 -19.22
C LYS A 20 -13.21 28.68 -20.00
N GLN A 21 -13.43 29.26 -21.21
CA GLN A 21 -12.38 29.90 -21.99
C GLN A 21 -11.85 31.16 -21.32
N ASN A 22 -12.70 31.97 -20.72
CA ASN A 22 -12.30 33.17 -19.99
C ASN A 22 -11.49 32.80 -18.75
N ALA A 23 -11.90 31.80 -17.97
CA ALA A 23 -11.13 31.29 -16.82
C ALA A 23 -9.76 30.76 -17.27
N LEU A 24 -9.71 30.01 -18.37
CA LEU A 24 -8.43 29.54 -18.94
C LEU A 24 -7.54 30.70 -19.40
N LEU A 25 -8.13 31.74 -20.03
CA LEU A 25 -7.40 32.95 -20.44
C LEU A 25 -6.93 33.77 -19.25
N GLU A 26 -7.68 33.82 -18.15
CA GLU A 26 -7.27 34.45 -16.90
C GLU A 26 -6.10 33.71 -16.24
N VAL A 27 -6.17 32.38 -16.19
CA VAL A 27 -5.06 31.54 -15.69
C VAL A 27 -3.83 31.69 -16.59
N LEU A 28 -3.99 31.71 -17.91
CA LEU A 28 -2.90 31.92 -18.85
C LEU A 28 -2.37 33.38 -18.80
N ALA A 29 -3.23 34.38 -18.59
CA ALA A 29 -2.84 35.79 -18.49
C ALA A 29 -2.20 36.12 -17.14
N ALA A 30 -2.70 35.56 -16.04
CA ALA A 30 -2.08 35.69 -14.73
C ALA A 30 -0.74 34.96 -14.65
N GLY A 31 -0.61 33.89 -15.46
CA GLY A 31 0.58 33.07 -15.56
C GLY A 31 1.47 33.31 -16.77
N SER A 32 1.26 34.40 -17.56
CA SER A 32 1.87 34.60 -18.87
C SER A 32 3.26 33.93 -19.01
N LEU A 33 3.30 32.70 -19.51
CA LEU A 33 4.52 31.88 -19.66
C LEU A 33 5.10 31.34 -18.31
N ARG A 34 4.31 31.30 -17.24
CA ARG A 34 4.74 30.67 -15.99
C ARG A 34 4.76 29.17 -16.20
N ASP A 35 5.92 28.56 -16.03
CA ASP A 35 6.06 27.11 -15.93
C ASP A 35 5.39 26.65 -14.63
N LEU A 36 4.19 26.05 -14.73
CA LEU A 36 3.47 25.51 -13.59
C LEU A 36 3.98 24.14 -13.14
N SER A 37 4.97 23.56 -13.84
CA SER A 37 5.43 22.19 -13.56
C SER A 37 5.91 21.94 -12.12
N SER A 38 6.20 23.01 -11.37
CA SER A 38 6.56 22.97 -9.95
C SER A 38 5.75 23.93 -9.07
N ASP A 39 4.73 24.58 -9.63
CA ASP A 39 3.83 25.48 -8.89
C ASP A 39 2.57 24.74 -8.41
N TRP A 40 2.70 24.01 -7.34
CA TRP A 40 1.60 23.17 -6.80
C TRP A 40 0.36 23.96 -6.41
N ASN A 41 0.47 25.22 -6.01
CA ASN A 41 -0.70 26.06 -5.74
C ASN A 41 -1.47 26.37 -7.03
N GLY A 42 -0.75 26.81 -8.09
CA GLY A 42 -1.38 27.04 -9.39
C GLY A 42 -1.97 25.79 -10.02
N LEU A 43 -1.34 24.63 -9.81
CA LEU A 43 -1.87 23.33 -10.24
C LEU A 43 -3.15 22.94 -9.49
N ALA A 44 -3.21 23.20 -8.17
CA ALA A 44 -4.40 22.96 -7.36
C ALA A 44 -5.57 23.87 -7.78
N ASP A 45 -5.29 25.18 -7.97
CA ASP A 45 -6.30 26.13 -8.45
C ASP A 45 -6.87 25.72 -9.82
N LEU A 46 -6.00 25.26 -10.71
CA LEU A 46 -6.42 24.76 -12.02
C LEU A 46 -7.26 23.47 -11.91
N ALA A 47 -6.90 22.57 -11.00
CA ALA A 47 -7.68 21.37 -10.72
C ALA A 47 -9.05 21.71 -10.11
N ASP A 48 -9.10 22.67 -9.16
CA ASP A 48 -10.34 23.12 -8.53
C ASP A 48 -11.27 23.84 -9.52
N SER A 49 -10.72 24.49 -10.54
CA SER A 49 -11.52 25.08 -11.63
C SER A 49 -12.08 24.04 -12.63
N GLY A 50 -11.64 22.77 -12.54
CA GLY A 50 -12.02 21.70 -13.48
C GLY A 50 -11.34 21.79 -14.85
N LEU A 51 -10.36 22.69 -15.05
CA LEU A 51 -9.70 22.96 -16.33
C LEU A 51 -8.37 22.19 -16.52
N PHE A 52 -7.98 21.37 -15.56
CA PHE A 52 -6.70 20.69 -15.59
C PHE A 52 -6.49 19.85 -16.86
N GLY A 53 -7.52 19.09 -17.27
CA GLY A 53 -7.48 18.27 -18.47
C GLY A 53 -7.53 19.06 -19.80
N ASP A 54 -7.92 20.34 -19.76
CA ASP A 54 -7.86 21.23 -20.93
C ASP A 54 -6.44 21.85 -21.08
N ALA A 55 -5.72 22.01 -19.97
CA ALA A 55 -4.39 22.60 -19.94
C ALA A 55 -3.26 21.58 -20.11
N TYR A 56 -3.45 20.35 -19.62
CA TYR A 56 -2.41 19.31 -19.61
C TYR A 56 -2.86 18.01 -20.21
N SER A 57 -1.91 17.28 -20.75
CA SER A 57 -2.10 15.98 -21.41
C SER A 57 -1.66 14.82 -20.53
N ILE A 58 -2.32 13.68 -20.68
CA ILE A 58 -1.89 12.43 -20.05
C ILE A 58 -0.43 12.14 -20.42
N GLY A 59 0.42 12.02 -19.40
CA GLY A 59 1.86 11.83 -19.55
C GLY A 59 2.70 13.04 -19.14
N ASP A 60 2.10 14.23 -19.02
CA ASP A 60 2.80 15.42 -18.55
C ASP A 60 3.29 15.23 -17.11
N GLN A 61 4.41 15.87 -16.75
CA GLN A 61 5.07 15.69 -15.47
C GLN A 61 5.14 17.00 -14.69
N PHE A 62 4.93 16.89 -13.38
CA PHE A 62 4.99 17.99 -12.40
C PHE A 62 5.98 17.62 -11.32
N VAL A 63 6.84 18.53 -10.93
CA VAL A 63 8.01 18.22 -10.12
C VAL A 63 7.86 18.74 -8.70
N ASP A 64 8.09 17.87 -7.72
CA ASP A 64 8.42 18.28 -6.35
C ASP A 64 9.85 17.85 -6.02
N THR A 65 10.42 18.42 -4.97
CA THR A 65 11.68 17.96 -4.38
C THR A 65 11.36 17.22 -3.10
N TRP A 66 11.55 15.90 -3.13
CA TRP A 66 11.40 15.09 -1.92
C TRP A 66 12.73 14.96 -1.18
N LYS A 67 12.71 15.12 0.15
CA LYS A 67 13.88 15.06 1.03
C LYS A 67 13.83 13.85 1.96
N ASP A 68 14.88 13.06 1.98
CA ASP A 68 15.06 12.06 3.05
C ASP A 68 15.58 12.78 4.31
N VAL A 69 14.63 13.29 5.10
CA VAL A 69 14.94 14.08 6.30
C VAL A 69 15.70 13.26 7.36
N ALA A 70 15.61 11.95 7.33
CA ALA A 70 16.34 11.04 8.21
C ALA A 70 17.76 10.74 7.70
N ASN A 71 18.10 11.15 6.46
CA ASN A 71 19.39 10.94 5.82
C ASN A 71 19.98 12.27 5.37
N ASN A 72 20.30 13.13 6.31
CA ASN A 72 20.93 14.46 6.08
C ASN A 72 20.19 15.32 5.05
N ASN A 73 18.87 15.22 4.95
CA ASN A 73 18.04 15.90 3.97
C ASN A 73 18.48 15.63 2.51
N GLN A 74 18.91 14.42 2.21
CA GLN A 74 19.22 14.02 0.84
C GLN A 74 18.03 14.33 -0.07
N GLU A 75 18.24 15.17 -1.07
CA GLU A 75 17.19 15.61 -1.99
C GLU A 75 17.10 14.69 -3.22
N TYR A 76 15.87 14.49 -3.68
CA TYR A 76 15.53 13.79 -4.91
C TYR A 76 14.56 14.64 -5.72
N THR A 77 14.86 14.85 -6.99
CA THR A 77 13.87 15.40 -7.94
C THR A 77 12.79 14.35 -8.17
N TYR A 78 11.56 14.69 -7.80
CA TYR A 78 10.46 13.73 -7.74
C TYR A 78 9.35 14.11 -8.73
N PRO A 79 9.44 13.71 -10.01
CA PRO A 79 8.40 14.01 -10.99
C PRO A 79 7.17 13.14 -10.77
N PHE A 80 6.02 13.78 -10.73
CA PHE A 80 4.70 13.18 -10.72
C PHE A 80 4.08 13.28 -12.11
N GLN A 81 3.66 12.18 -12.65
CA GLN A 81 3.12 12.09 -13.99
C GLN A 81 1.60 12.02 -13.99
N LEU A 82 0.97 12.80 -14.84
CA LEU A 82 -0.48 12.76 -15.05
C LEU A 82 -0.89 11.43 -15.68
N ASN A 83 -1.48 10.57 -14.88
CA ASN A 83 -1.89 9.24 -15.31
C ASN A 83 -3.35 9.17 -15.75
N HIS A 84 -4.21 9.99 -15.17
CA HIS A 84 -5.66 9.96 -15.38
C HIS A 84 -6.32 11.27 -14.96
N ILE A 85 -7.44 11.59 -15.58
CA ILE A 85 -8.40 12.61 -15.13
C ILE A 85 -9.70 11.89 -14.81
N GLY A 86 -10.15 11.96 -13.56
CA GLY A 86 -11.32 11.21 -13.12
C GLY A 86 -12.10 11.89 -12.01
N SER A 87 -13.03 11.16 -11.43
CA SER A 87 -13.79 11.62 -10.26
C SER A 87 -13.29 10.97 -8.98
N VAL A 88 -13.34 11.69 -7.88
CA VAL A 88 -12.97 11.20 -6.54
C VAL A 88 -14.04 11.55 -5.52
N GLU A 89 -14.19 10.74 -4.49
CA GLU A 89 -15.05 10.98 -3.35
C GLU A 89 -14.20 11.36 -2.15
N LEU A 90 -14.58 12.43 -1.46
CA LEU A 90 -13.94 12.89 -0.23
C LEU A 90 -14.55 12.22 1.00
N SER A 91 -13.96 12.43 2.17
CA SER A 91 -14.38 11.80 3.44
C SER A 91 -15.76 12.25 3.93
N ASP A 92 -16.23 13.40 3.50
CA ASP A 92 -17.57 13.95 3.78
C ASP A 92 -18.63 13.48 2.76
N GLY A 93 -18.24 12.71 1.74
CA GLY A 93 -19.09 12.22 0.68
C GLY A 93 -19.21 13.15 -0.53
N GLU A 94 -18.52 14.30 -0.53
CA GLU A 94 -18.45 15.16 -1.71
C GLU A 94 -17.74 14.43 -2.86
N VAL A 95 -18.27 14.56 -4.07
CA VAL A 95 -17.67 14.00 -5.28
C VAL A 95 -17.11 15.13 -6.14
N LEU A 96 -15.79 15.13 -6.30
CA LEU A 96 -15.08 16.06 -7.16
C LEU A 96 -14.81 15.41 -8.52
N SER A 97 -15.19 16.09 -9.59
CA SER A 97 -14.96 15.65 -10.97
C SER A 97 -13.71 16.30 -11.58
N ASN A 98 -13.22 15.73 -12.69
CA ASN A 98 -12.08 16.25 -13.45
C ASN A 98 -10.78 16.41 -12.61
N ARG A 99 -10.58 15.52 -11.66
CA ARG A 99 -9.38 15.55 -10.81
C ARG A 99 -8.21 14.84 -11.46
N PRO A 100 -7.01 15.43 -11.44
CA PRO A 100 -5.80 14.78 -11.93
C PRO A 100 -5.28 13.76 -10.94
N PHE A 101 -5.06 12.55 -11.41
CA PHE A 101 -4.33 11.48 -10.72
C PHE A 101 -2.87 11.53 -11.17
N LEU A 102 -2.01 11.86 -10.22
CA LEU A 102 -0.58 12.07 -10.45
C LEU A 102 0.20 10.94 -9.77
N GLN A 103 0.96 10.16 -10.54
CA GLN A 103 1.78 9.08 -10.00
C GLN A 103 3.26 9.43 -10.09
N ALA A 104 4.02 9.15 -9.05
CA ALA A 104 5.46 9.27 -9.12
C ALA A 104 6.01 8.49 -10.31
N HIS A 105 6.75 9.16 -11.18
CA HIS A 105 7.32 8.58 -12.41
C HIS A 105 8.40 7.55 -12.10
N TYR A 106 9.13 7.77 -11.00
CA TYR A 106 10.16 6.88 -10.49
C TYR A 106 9.77 6.25 -9.17
N ALA A 107 10.34 5.08 -8.90
CA ALA A 107 10.19 4.42 -7.63
C ALA A 107 10.95 5.15 -6.52
N HIS A 108 10.35 5.16 -5.33
CA HIS A 108 10.91 5.77 -4.11
C HIS A 108 12.32 5.23 -3.82
N PRO A 109 13.23 6.05 -3.25
CA PRO A 109 14.64 5.68 -3.11
C PRO A 109 14.89 4.50 -2.16
N PHE A 110 13.93 4.15 -1.33
CA PHE A 110 13.99 2.97 -0.46
C PHE A 110 12.62 2.30 -0.34
N GLY A 111 12.62 1.05 0.10
CA GLY A 111 11.41 0.30 0.35
C GLY A 111 10.91 0.48 1.78
N VAL A 112 9.59 0.33 1.94
CA VAL A 112 8.91 0.24 3.25
C VAL A 112 8.12 -1.04 3.30
N GLN A 113 8.15 -1.73 4.44
CA GLN A 113 7.32 -2.91 4.67
C GLN A 113 5.84 -2.54 4.55
N PHE A 114 5.09 -3.38 3.86
CA PHE A 114 3.64 -3.22 3.78
C PHE A 114 3.01 -3.47 5.16
N SER A 115 3.40 -4.57 5.78
CA SER A 115 3.05 -4.93 7.14
C SER A 115 4.14 -5.86 7.70
N HIS A 116 4.41 -5.78 8.99
CA HIS A 116 5.37 -6.66 9.66
C HIS A 116 4.67 -7.63 10.63
N GLN A 117 3.43 -7.97 10.38
CA GLN A 117 2.74 -8.99 11.15
C GLN A 117 3.35 -10.37 10.92
N ARG A 118 3.31 -11.21 11.94
CA ARG A 118 3.80 -12.58 11.88
C ARG A 118 2.83 -13.54 12.55
N ALA A 119 2.96 -14.81 12.21
CA ALA A 119 2.23 -15.87 12.87
C ALA A 119 2.80 -16.14 14.27
N PHE A 120 2.03 -15.79 15.32
CA PHE A 120 2.41 -16.01 16.71
C PHE A 120 1.28 -16.64 17.54
N LEU A 121 1.70 -17.28 18.63
CA LEU A 121 0.89 -17.36 19.84
C LEU A 121 1.30 -16.22 20.76
N LYS A 122 0.38 -15.37 21.14
CA LYS A 122 0.61 -14.37 22.17
C LYS A 122 0.64 -14.99 23.55
N CYS A 123 1.52 -14.51 24.39
CA CYS A 123 1.66 -14.93 25.79
C CYS A 123 1.37 -13.73 26.70
N PRO A 124 0.08 -13.36 26.94
CA PRO A 124 -0.27 -12.16 27.68
C PRO A 124 0.35 -12.14 29.09
N SER A 125 0.39 -13.29 29.77
CA SER A 125 1.00 -13.43 31.10
C SER A 125 2.44 -13.94 31.05
N GLY A 126 3.05 -13.96 29.85
CA GLY A 126 4.34 -14.61 29.65
C GLY A 126 4.28 -16.14 29.75
N LEU A 127 5.43 -16.79 29.65
CA LEU A 127 5.61 -18.20 29.92
C LEU A 127 6.78 -18.40 30.88
N ALA A 128 6.60 -19.16 31.93
CA ALA A 128 7.70 -19.63 32.77
C ALA A 128 8.58 -20.60 31.96
N VAL A 129 9.76 -20.91 32.48
CA VAL A 129 10.58 -22.02 31.97
C VAL A 129 9.77 -23.31 32.10
N GLY A 130 9.61 -24.06 31.00
CA GLY A 130 8.78 -25.25 31.00
C GLY A 130 8.51 -25.82 29.61
N THR A 131 7.71 -26.89 29.60
CA THR A 131 7.31 -27.57 28.35
C THR A 131 5.88 -27.20 27.98
N TYR A 132 5.69 -26.81 26.73
CA TYR A 132 4.42 -26.33 26.18
C TYR A 132 4.16 -26.97 24.83
N TYR A 133 2.87 -27.04 24.45
CA TYR A 133 2.49 -27.46 23.10
C TYR A 133 1.27 -26.68 22.59
N PHE A 134 1.14 -26.63 21.28
CA PHE A 134 -0.07 -26.16 20.58
C PHE A 134 -0.45 -27.12 19.47
N THR A 135 -1.71 -27.06 19.06
CA THR A 135 -2.27 -27.90 17.99
C THR A 135 -2.53 -27.03 16.76
N ILE A 136 -2.26 -27.55 15.58
CA ILE A 136 -2.56 -26.90 14.30
C ILE A 136 -4.02 -27.15 13.93
N GLU A 137 -4.78 -26.10 13.62
CA GLU A 137 -6.21 -26.20 13.31
C GLU A 137 -6.47 -26.73 11.90
N SER A 138 -5.66 -26.34 10.93
CA SER A 138 -5.89 -26.71 9.54
C SER A 138 -4.59 -26.94 8.77
N LYS A 139 -4.70 -27.69 7.68
CA LYS A 139 -3.56 -27.99 6.82
C LYS A 139 -2.95 -26.70 6.27
N TRP A 140 -1.64 -26.62 6.37
CA TRP A 140 -0.86 -25.48 5.96
C TRP A 140 0.39 -25.89 5.17
N GLY A 141 0.37 -25.73 3.86
CA GLY A 141 1.43 -26.25 2.99
C GLY A 141 1.46 -27.78 2.92
N ASN A 142 2.61 -28.32 2.56
CA ASN A 142 2.76 -29.77 2.34
C ASN A 142 3.13 -30.55 3.60
N ASN A 143 3.67 -29.89 4.62
CA ASN A 143 4.26 -30.56 5.77
C ASN A 143 3.58 -30.24 7.11
N VAL A 144 2.60 -29.36 7.11
CA VAL A 144 1.80 -28.99 8.29
C VAL A 144 0.37 -29.48 8.08
N ASN A 145 -0.10 -30.39 8.89
CA ASN A 145 -1.43 -30.98 8.78
C ASN A 145 -2.32 -30.51 9.94
N GLU A 146 -3.63 -30.56 9.70
CA GLU A 146 -4.61 -30.42 10.77
C GLU A 146 -4.35 -31.44 11.87
N GLY A 147 -4.45 -31.03 13.11
CA GLY A 147 -4.19 -31.88 14.27
C GLY A 147 -2.71 -32.08 14.61
N ASP A 148 -1.77 -31.57 13.80
CA ASP A 148 -0.36 -31.65 14.16
C ASP A 148 -0.12 -30.97 15.51
N ILE A 149 0.62 -31.66 16.35
CA ILE A 149 1.07 -31.14 17.64
C ILE A 149 2.48 -30.62 17.49
N VAL A 150 2.70 -29.42 17.98
CA VAL A 150 4.03 -28.81 18.07
C VAL A 150 4.34 -28.56 19.52
N CYS A 151 5.32 -29.29 20.07
CA CYS A 151 5.72 -29.23 21.46
C CYS A 151 7.14 -28.68 21.55
N PHE A 152 7.38 -27.82 22.54
CA PHE A 152 8.69 -27.19 22.76
C PHE A 152 8.94 -26.99 24.25
N THR A 153 10.22 -26.94 24.62
CA THR A 153 10.63 -26.68 26.01
C THR A 153 11.47 -25.40 26.04
N THR A 154 11.03 -24.43 26.81
CA THR A 154 11.76 -23.18 27.02
C THR A 154 12.79 -23.35 28.13
N THR A 155 13.99 -22.80 27.93
CA THR A 155 15.04 -22.69 28.97
C THR A 155 15.15 -21.25 29.50
N GLN A 156 14.48 -20.31 28.82
CA GLN A 156 14.31 -18.93 29.25
C GLN A 156 12.83 -18.58 29.33
N ALA A 157 12.46 -17.75 30.28
CA ALA A 157 11.08 -17.28 30.41
C ALA A 157 10.73 -16.36 29.23
N VAL A 158 9.51 -16.49 28.70
CA VAL A 158 8.93 -15.51 27.77
C VAL A 158 8.28 -14.41 28.60
N PRO A 159 8.61 -13.13 28.39
CA PRO A 159 8.07 -12.04 29.20
C PRO A 159 6.57 -11.87 28.97
N GLU A 160 5.93 -11.15 29.88
CA GLU A 160 4.54 -10.70 29.72
C GLU A 160 4.38 -9.97 28.36
N GLY A 161 3.35 -10.31 27.60
CA GLY A 161 3.12 -9.82 26.25
C GLY A 161 4.07 -10.40 25.19
N GLY A 162 4.98 -11.27 25.57
CA GLY A 162 5.88 -11.97 24.66
C GLY A 162 5.12 -12.91 23.70
N ARG A 163 5.82 -13.48 22.74
CA ARG A 163 5.22 -14.24 21.66
C ARG A 163 6.01 -15.53 21.38
N VAL A 164 5.31 -16.54 20.92
CA VAL A 164 5.90 -17.79 20.43
C VAL A 164 5.56 -17.94 18.96
N SER A 165 6.57 -18.09 18.09
CA SER A 165 6.30 -18.35 16.67
C SER A 165 5.69 -19.74 16.50
N GLY A 166 4.79 -19.81 15.50
CA GLY A 166 4.33 -21.10 15.02
C GLY A 166 5.30 -21.70 14.07
N CYS A 167 5.92 -22.61 13.91
CA CYS A 167 6.61 -23.34 12.82
C CYS A 167 7.25 -22.45 11.76
N TYR A 168 8.18 -21.62 12.11
CA TYR A 168 8.88 -20.72 11.17
C TYR A 168 9.57 -21.51 10.05
N GLY A 169 9.30 -21.14 8.80
CA GLY A 169 9.85 -21.79 7.59
C GLY A 169 9.16 -23.11 7.23
N ALA A 170 8.08 -23.45 7.90
CA ALA A 170 7.50 -24.77 7.92
C ALA A 170 6.72 -25.25 6.69
N PRO A 171 5.97 -24.45 5.94
CA PRO A 171 5.07 -25.01 4.92
C PRO A 171 5.75 -25.89 3.90
N ASP A 172 6.97 -25.54 3.54
CA ASP A 172 7.75 -26.21 2.48
C ASP A 172 8.90 -27.05 3.00
N GLN A 173 9.06 -27.19 4.33
CA GLN A 173 10.19 -27.89 4.93
C GLN A 173 9.76 -29.10 5.74
N ALA A 174 10.60 -30.14 5.74
CA ALA A 174 10.41 -31.29 6.58
C ALA A 174 10.37 -30.89 8.07
N LYS A 175 9.51 -31.56 8.87
CA LYS A 175 9.35 -31.30 10.32
C LYS A 175 10.67 -31.28 11.10
N SER A 176 11.66 -32.07 10.65
CA SER A 176 13.01 -32.09 11.26
C SER A 176 13.74 -30.73 11.20
N ASN A 177 13.34 -29.86 10.27
CA ASN A 177 13.96 -28.55 10.08
C ASN A 177 13.17 -27.41 10.76
N TRP A 178 12.04 -27.73 11.41
CA TRP A 178 11.23 -26.72 12.05
C TRP A 178 11.93 -26.12 13.26
N LYS A 179 11.69 -24.81 13.46
CA LYS A 179 12.13 -24.08 14.64
C LYS A 179 10.98 -23.30 15.24
N ILE A 180 10.96 -23.25 16.55
CA ILE A 180 10.12 -22.34 17.33
C ILE A 180 11.03 -21.24 17.84
N TYR A 181 10.55 -20.01 17.75
CA TYR A 181 11.22 -18.84 18.31
C TYR A 181 10.33 -18.25 19.40
N THR A 182 10.91 -17.94 20.54
CA THR A 182 10.25 -17.11 21.54
C THR A 182 10.72 -15.67 21.37
N TYR A 183 9.83 -14.72 21.62
CA TYR A 183 10.11 -13.32 21.38
C TYR A 183 9.77 -12.45 22.58
N SER A 184 10.46 -11.30 22.67
CA SER A 184 10.12 -10.16 23.51
C SER A 184 8.69 -9.65 23.25
N ALA A 185 8.18 -8.79 24.13
CA ALA A 185 6.85 -8.20 24.01
C ALA A 185 6.66 -7.38 22.72
N ASP A 186 7.72 -6.74 22.23
CA ASP A 186 7.70 -5.99 20.96
C ASP A 186 7.70 -6.91 19.71
N GLY A 187 7.83 -8.23 19.91
CA GLY A 187 7.85 -9.23 18.84
C GLY A 187 9.08 -9.21 17.95
N LYS A 188 10.11 -8.45 18.26
CA LYS A 188 11.31 -8.26 17.42
C LYS A 188 12.52 -9.04 17.91
N THR A 189 12.75 -9.06 19.21
CA THR A 189 13.93 -9.71 19.79
C THR A 189 13.64 -11.19 20.01
N ILE A 190 14.41 -12.06 19.36
CA ILE A 190 14.36 -13.50 19.61
C ILE A 190 15.05 -13.77 20.96
N ILE A 191 14.30 -14.37 21.89
CA ILE A 191 14.83 -14.77 23.19
C ILE A 191 15.49 -16.14 23.07
N GLU A 192 14.80 -17.08 22.40
CA GLU A 192 15.26 -18.46 22.30
C GLU A 192 14.85 -19.07 20.96
N THR A 193 15.69 -19.95 20.43
CA THR A 193 15.40 -20.76 19.25
C THR A 193 15.36 -22.22 19.67
N ILE A 194 14.22 -22.87 19.48
CA ILE A 194 13.94 -24.20 20.01
C ILE A 194 13.66 -25.18 18.85
N THR A 195 14.16 -26.39 18.95
CA THR A 195 13.75 -27.48 18.04
C THR A 195 12.54 -28.17 18.63
N PRO A 196 11.38 -28.15 17.97
CA PRO A 196 10.17 -28.76 18.50
C PRO A 196 10.20 -30.28 18.40
N THR A 197 9.35 -30.90 19.23
CA THR A 197 8.90 -32.29 19.09
C THR A 197 7.43 -32.31 18.65
N PHE A 198 6.91 -33.48 18.29
CA PHE A 198 5.57 -33.59 17.69
C PHE A 198 4.66 -34.51 18.51
N THR A 199 4.92 -34.63 19.79
CA THR A 199 4.10 -35.37 20.77
C THR A 199 3.71 -34.40 21.88
N ALA A 200 2.42 -34.39 22.23
CA ALA A 200 1.91 -33.54 23.29
C ALA A 200 2.60 -33.84 24.64
N SER A 201 3.15 -32.79 25.24
CA SER A 201 3.73 -32.85 26.59
C SER A 201 3.67 -31.46 27.24
N GLY A 202 3.49 -31.43 28.55
CA GLY A 202 3.45 -30.18 29.29
C GLY A 202 2.12 -29.43 29.19
N THR A 203 2.18 -28.11 29.15
CA THR A 203 1.00 -27.23 29.18
C THR A 203 0.55 -26.87 27.76
N SER A 204 -0.76 -27.01 27.50
CA SER A 204 -1.34 -26.60 26.21
C SER A 204 -1.42 -25.07 26.10
N LEU A 205 -1.01 -24.54 24.97
CA LEU A 205 -1.18 -23.15 24.59
C LEU A 205 -2.40 -22.93 23.66
N GLY A 206 -3.21 -24.01 23.46
CA GLY A 206 -4.39 -23.96 22.60
C GLY A 206 -4.10 -24.35 21.15
N THR A 207 -4.88 -23.80 20.24
CA THR A 207 -4.85 -24.14 18.82
C THR A 207 -4.35 -22.97 17.98
N MET A 208 -3.40 -23.24 17.11
CA MET A 208 -2.93 -22.27 16.12
C MET A 208 -3.81 -22.35 14.88
N LYS A 209 -4.50 -21.27 14.58
CA LYS A 209 -5.35 -21.11 13.41
C LYS A 209 -4.54 -20.56 12.24
N SER A 210 -4.75 -21.08 11.05
CA SER A 210 -4.04 -20.66 9.85
C SER A 210 -4.90 -19.86 8.88
N THR A 211 -6.21 -19.79 9.11
CA THR A 211 -7.16 -19.28 8.11
C THR A 211 -8.06 -18.15 8.57
N THR A 212 -8.26 -17.96 9.87
CA THR A 212 -9.15 -16.91 10.39
C THR A 212 -8.47 -16.04 11.42
N ARG A 213 -8.69 -14.74 11.34
CA ARG A 213 -8.24 -13.75 12.29
C ARG A 213 -9.38 -13.46 13.27
N ASN A 214 -9.33 -14.02 14.45
CA ASN A 214 -10.45 -13.93 15.39
C ASN A 214 -10.15 -13.24 16.72
N GLY A 215 -8.98 -12.62 16.85
CA GLY A 215 -8.62 -11.95 18.12
C GLY A 215 -8.40 -12.90 19.30
N ASP A 216 -8.45 -14.20 19.09
CA ASP A 216 -8.15 -15.19 20.12
C ASP A 216 -6.66 -15.14 20.46
N LEU A 217 -6.34 -14.84 21.71
CA LEU A 217 -4.97 -14.70 22.20
C LEU A 217 -4.16 -16.00 22.13
N ASN A 218 -4.82 -17.13 22.04
CA ASN A 218 -4.21 -18.45 21.92
C ASN A 218 -4.16 -18.97 20.49
N SER A 219 -4.55 -18.14 19.50
CA SER A 219 -4.51 -18.52 18.09
C SER A 219 -3.69 -17.55 17.28
N CYS A 220 -2.98 -18.10 16.32
CA CYS A 220 -2.21 -17.32 15.36
C CYS A 220 -2.87 -17.43 14.00
N GLN A 221 -3.01 -16.29 13.33
CA GLN A 221 -3.79 -16.17 12.11
C GLN A 221 -2.97 -15.93 10.88
N GLU A 222 -1.72 -15.56 11.04
CA GLU A 222 -0.91 -15.08 9.92
C GLU A 222 0.37 -15.87 9.76
N MET A 223 0.73 -16.00 8.50
CA MET A 223 1.99 -16.58 8.11
C MET A 223 3.15 -15.64 8.45
N ALA A 224 4.36 -16.15 8.49
CA ALA A 224 5.57 -15.43 8.86
C ALA A 224 5.94 -14.21 7.97
N TYR A 225 5.15 -13.88 6.94
CA TYR A 225 5.48 -12.90 5.91
C TYR A 225 4.69 -11.59 5.99
N GLY A 226 3.90 -11.38 7.06
CA GLY A 226 3.08 -10.20 7.24
C GLY A 226 1.68 -10.32 6.64
N TRP A 227 0.90 -9.24 6.77
CA TRP A 227 -0.51 -9.15 6.39
C TRP A 227 -0.68 -8.18 5.22
N ASN A 228 -1.41 -8.58 4.20
CA ASN A 228 -1.51 -7.82 2.94
C ASN A 228 -2.72 -6.88 2.85
N ARG A 229 -3.30 -6.45 3.96
CA ARG A 229 -4.47 -5.56 4.02
C ARG A 229 -4.05 -4.09 4.00
N TRP A 230 -4.45 -3.35 2.96
CA TRP A 230 -4.09 -1.93 2.80
C TRP A 230 -4.53 -1.07 3.99
N LYS A 231 -5.79 -1.24 4.43
CA LYS A 231 -6.39 -0.43 5.49
C LYS A 231 -5.55 -0.37 6.78
N THR A 232 -4.92 -1.46 7.15
CA THR A 232 -4.11 -1.59 8.37
C THR A 232 -2.61 -1.58 8.10
N SER A 233 -2.18 -1.36 6.85
CA SER A 233 -0.79 -1.50 6.47
C SER A 233 0.13 -0.40 7.03
N ALA A 234 1.37 -0.78 7.34
CA ALA A 234 2.38 0.17 7.79
C ALA A 234 2.79 1.14 6.69
N ILE A 235 2.84 0.69 5.43
CA ILE A 235 3.19 1.58 4.30
C ILE A 235 2.13 2.66 4.09
N ARG A 236 0.83 2.38 4.33
CA ARG A 236 -0.23 3.40 4.27
C ARG A 236 0.01 4.48 5.32
N GLN A 237 0.35 4.09 6.57
CA GLN A 237 0.66 5.03 7.63
C GLN A 237 1.90 5.87 7.28
N TYR A 238 2.94 5.24 6.73
CA TYR A 238 4.15 5.92 6.26
C TYR A 238 3.83 6.99 5.21
N LEU A 239 3.05 6.64 4.19
CA LEU A 239 2.72 7.51 3.06
C LEU A 239 1.91 8.75 3.49
N ASN A 240 1.03 8.61 4.49
CA ASN A 240 0.15 9.66 4.95
C ASN A 240 0.64 10.37 6.23
N SER A 241 1.91 10.25 6.56
CA SER A 241 2.48 10.84 7.78
C SER A 241 3.58 11.87 7.49
N ASP A 242 3.52 12.98 8.20
CA ASP A 242 4.55 14.02 8.30
C ASP A 242 5.44 13.86 9.56
N LYS A 243 5.22 12.78 10.33
CA LYS A 243 5.89 12.56 11.62
C LYS A 243 7.37 12.21 11.46
N ALA A 244 8.13 12.58 12.48
CA ALA A 244 9.54 12.23 12.59
C ALA A 244 9.78 10.72 12.70
N VAL A 245 11.05 10.34 12.61
CA VAL A 245 11.54 8.99 12.88
C VAL A 245 10.99 8.49 14.22
N GLY A 246 10.48 7.27 14.24
CA GLY A 246 9.89 6.63 15.42
C GLY A 246 8.43 6.96 15.70
N ALA A 247 7.82 7.91 15.00
CA ALA A 247 6.50 8.44 15.37
C ALA A 247 5.40 8.27 14.29
N TRP A 248 5.73 7.80 13.09
CA TRP A 248 4.80 7.75 11.96
C TRP A 248 3.92 6.50 11.92
N TRP A 249 4.14 5.54 12.80
CA TRP A 249 3.40 4.28 12.82
C TRP A 249 2.82 4.01 14.21
N THR A 250 1.64 3.40 14.23
CA THR A 250 1.01 2.83 15.43
C THR A 250 0.43 1.46 15.09
N ALA A 251 0.46 0.53 16.05
CA ALA A 251 -0.16 -0.77 15.88
C ALA A 251 -1.67 -0.61 15.60
N GLN A 252 -2.17 -1.26 14.59
CA GLN A 252 -3.58 -1.25 14.21
C GLN A 252 -4.36 -2.39 14.89
N ASP A 253 -3.64 -3.39 15.35
CA ASP A 253 -4.16 -4.49 16.14
C ASP A 253 -3.05 -5.14 16.98
N GLU A 254 -3.42 -6.16 17.72
CA GLU A 254 -2.53 -6.88 18.63
C GLU A 254 -1.46 -7.74 17.94
N TRP A 255 -1.61 -8.01 16.65
CA TRP A 255 -0.66 -8.81 15.87
C TRP A 255 0.40 -7.97 15.19
N ASP A 256 0.22 -6.65 15.14
CA ASP A 256 1.14 -5.75 14.48
C ASP A 256 2.50 -5.70 15.19
N ILE A 257 3.53 -5.67 14.36
CA ILE A 257 4.90 -5.38 14.74
C ILE A 257 5.33 -4.15 13.99
N ALA A 258 5.99 -3.22 14.68
CA ALA A 258 6.51 -2.03 14.05
C ALA A 258 7.42 -2.37 12.86
N PRO A 259 7.26 -1.72 11.70
CA PRO A 259 8.12 -1.96 10.54
C PRO A 259 9.57 -1.52 10.85
N ASP A 260 10.53 -2.18 10.20
CA ASP A 260 11.96 -1.89 10.44
C ASP A 260 12.32 -0.44 10.11
N GLN A 261 11.61 0.16 9.14
CA GLN A 261 11.83 1.53 8.71
C GLN A 261 11.40 2.57 9.75
N LEU A 262 10.57 2.22 10.74
CA LEU A 262 10.09 3.15 11.76
C LEU A 262 11.24 3.83 12.50
N THR A 263 12.31 3.10 12.79
CA THR A 263 13.46 3.62 13.56
C THR A 263 14.50 4.34 12.71
N THR A 264 14.36 4.33 11.38
CA THR A 264 15.37 4.85 10.46
C THR A 264 14.82 5.85 9.44
N LYS A 265 13.50 5.95 9.29
CA LYS A 265 12.84 6.81 8.31
C LYS A 265 11.75 7.65 8.97
N ALA A 266 11.63 8.90 8.54
CA ALA A 266 10.48 9.75 8.85
C ALA A 266 9.34 9.47 7.86
N GLY A 267 8.12 9.88 8.18
CA GLY A 267 6.98 9.69 7.30
C GLY A 267 7.17 10.39 5.94
N PHE A 268 6.53 9.88 4.89
CA PHE A 268 6.72 10.34 3.51
C PHE A 268 6.46 11.84 3.34
N LEU A 269 5.36 12.35 3.94
CA LEU A 269 4.98 13.76 3.81
C LEU A 269 6.00 14.70 4.46
N SER A 270 6.77 14.25 5.43
CA SER A 270 7.82 15.08 6.04
C SER A 270 8.94 15.47 5.05
N GLY A 271 9.09 14.71 3.98
CA GLY A 271 10.06 14.98 2.91
C GLY A 271 9.50 15.83 1.76
N CYS A 272 8.18 16.00 1.67
CA CYS A 272 7.51 16.76 0.62
C CYS A 272 7.53 18.27 0.87
N SER A 273 7.39 19.08 -0.18
CA SER A 273 7.20 20.51 -0.02
C SER A 273 5.82 20.82 0.59
N GLU A 274 5.72 21.89 1.37
CA GLU A 274 4.45 22.33 1.96
C GLU A 274 3.40 22.64 0.88
N LYS A 275 3.81 23.24 -0.23
CA LYS A 275 2.92 23.51 -1.38
C LYS A 275 2.34 22.26 -1.99
N PHE A 276 3.16 21.20 -2.13
CA PHE A 276 2.71 19.91 -2.61
C PHE A 276 1.68 19.30 -1.63
N ILE A 277 2.01 19.26 -0.35
CA ILE A 277 1.10 18.69 0.67
C ILE A 277 -0.25 19.39 0.70
N ASN A 278 -0.25 20.74 0.56
CA ASN A 278 -1.47 21.55 0.57
C ASN A 278 -2.32 21.36 -0.70
N ALA A 279 -1.71 21.02 -1.83
CA ALA A 279 -2.41 20.71 -3.06
C ALA A 279 -3.14 19.36 -3.02
N LEU A 280 -2.69 18.42 -2.16
CA LEU A 280 -3.24 17.06 -2.12
C LEU A 280 -4.66 17.02 -1.56
N LYS A 281 -5.54 16.31 -2.23
CA LYS A 281 -6.87 15.95 -1.71
C LYS A 281 -6.78 14.62 -0.97
N GLU A 282 -7.48 14.50 0.15
CA GLU A 282 -7.69 13.24 0.84
C GLU A 282 -8.90 12.54 0.23
N VAL A 283 -8.65 11.47 -0.50
CA VAL A 283 -9.65 10.82 -1.34
C VAL A 283 -9.96 9.41 -0.88
N LYS A 284 -11.15 8.94 -1.19
CA LYS A 284 -11.59 7.56 -0.97
C LYS A 284 -10.72 6.58 -1.75
N VAL A 285 -10.15 5.63 -1.05
CA VAL A 285 -9.38 4.51 -1.61
C VAL A 285 -10.06 3.21 -1.25
N THR A 286 -10.50 2.48 -2.27
CA THR A 286 -11.15 1.18 -2.14
C THR A 286 -10.14 0.06 -2.35
N THR A 287 -10.11 -0.93 -1.46
CA THR A 287 -9.28 -2.14 -1.60
C THR A 287 -10.07 -3.37 -1.15
N TYR A 288 -9.81 -4.50 -1.79
CA TYR A 288 -10.38 -5.77 -1.36
C TYR A 288 -9.34 -6.59 -0.60
N PRO A 289 -9.64 -7.04 0.64
CA PRO A 289 -8.75 -7.91 1.41
C PRO A 289 -8.65 -9.29 0.75
N ASN A 290 -7.71 -10.11 1.21
CA ASN A 290 -7.60 -11.50 0.76
C ASN A 290 -8.81 -12.34 1.19
N THR A 291 -8.94 -13.54 0.63
CA THR A 291 -10.06 -14.47 0.89
C THR A 291 -9.70 -15.59 1.86
N VAL A 292 -8.47 -15.61 2.37
CA VAL A 292 -7.93 -16.73 3.14
C VAL A 292 -8.21 -16.57 4.63
N ASN A 293 -7.93 -15.39 5.16
CA ASN A 293 -8.05 -15.11 6.59
C ASN A 293 -8.78 -13.77 6.89
N ASP A 294 -9.54 -13.27 5.95
CA ASP A 294 -10.49 -12.19 6.19
C ASP A 294 -11.85 -12.76 6.57
N ASP A 295 -12.42 -12.29 7.69
CA ASP A 295 -13.69 -12.78 8.23
C ASP A 295 -14.88 -12.59 7.27
N THR A 296 -14.77 -11.64 6.33
CA THR A 296 -15.79 -11.41 5.28
C THR A 296 -15.56 -12.25 4.03
N GLY A 297 -14.56 -13.12 4.01
CA GLY A 297 -14.12 -13.86 2.82
C GLY A 297 -13.61 -12.95 1.71
N GLY A 298 -13.14 -11.75 2.07
CA GLY A 298 -12.59 -10.75 1.14
C GLY A 298 -13.60 -10.15 0.18
N ASN A 299 -14.91 -10.28 0.41
CA ASN A 299 -15.94 -9.77 -0.49
C ASN A 299 -16.40 -8.34 -0.17
N THR A 300 -16.24 -7.92 1.07
CA THR A 300 -16.50 -6.54 1.50
C THR A 300 -15.25 -5.69 1.30
N PRO A 301 -15.33 -4.60 0.55
CA PRO A 301 -14.17 -3.74 0.36
C PRO A 301 -13.84 -2.98 1.65
N ASP A 302 -12.57 -2.76 1.89
CA ASP A 302 -12.09 -1.76 2.82
C ASP A 302 -12.12 -0.38 2.15
N ILE A 303 -12.59 0.60 2.89
CA ILE A 303 -12.55 1.99 2.50
C ILE A 303 -11.58 2.71 3.42
N THR A 304 -10.68 3.47 2.82
CA THR A 304 -9.79 4.43 3.51
C THR A 304 -9.87 5.77 2.81
N TYR A 305 -9.43 6.81 3.50
CA TYR A 305 -9.26 8.14 2.93
C TYR A 305 -7.78 8.48 3.05
N ASP A 306 -7.14 8.75 1.92
CA ASP A 306 -5.69 8.89 1.85
C ASP A 306 -5.30 10.04 0.94
N LYS A 307 -4.33 10.86 1.35
CA LYS A 307 -3.68 11.87 0.49
C LYS A 307 -2.70 11.22 -0.47
N VAL A 308 -2.00 10.19 0.00
CA VAL A 308 -0.99 9.45 -0.75
C VAL A 308 -1.26 7.96 -0.63
N PHE A 309 -1.35 7.28 -1.76
CA PHE A 309 -1.63 5.84 -1.80
C PHE A 309 -0.84 5.15 -2.91
N LEU A 310 -0.84 3.82 -2.92
CA LEU A 310 -0.26 3.05 -4.00
C LEU A 310 -1.30 2.77 -5.08
N PRO A 311 -0.92 2.67 -6.36
CA PRO A 311 -1.85 2.24 -7.39
C PRO A 311 -2.32 0.79 -7.16
N SER A 312 -3.56 0.49 -7.58
CA SER A 312 -4.08 -0.87 -7.68
C SER A 312 -3.70 -1.51 -9.02
N LEU A 313 -4.02 -2.80 -9.17
CA LEU A 313 -3.91 -3.49 -10.47
C LEU A 313 -4.74 -2.79 -11.55
N GLU A 314 -5.99 -2.38 -11.23
CA GLU A 314 -6.85 -1.67 -12.18
C GLU A 314 -6.19 -0.36 -12.62
N GLN A 315 -5.71 0.44 -11.68
CA GLN A 315 -5.12 1.74 -11.99
C GLN A 315 -3.85 1.65 -12.85
N ILE A 316 -3.16 0.51 -12.85
CA ILE A 316 -2.05 0.27 -13.79
C ILE A 316 -2.47 -0.52 -15.04
N PHE A 317 -3.77 -0.58 -15.35
CA PHE A 317 -4.31 -1.24 -16.53
C PHE A 317 -4.07 -2.75 -16.58
N VAL A 318 -4.16 -3.43 -15.44
CA VAL A 318 -4.06 -4.90 -15.31
C VAL A 318 -5.38 -5.45 -14.80
N ASN A 319 -5.85 -6.58 -15.35
CA ASN A 319 -7.04 -7.27 -14.85
C ASN A 319 -6.88 -7.59 -13.36
N PRO A 320 -7.77 -7.12 -12.48
CA PRO A 320 -7.68 -7.39 -11.05
C PRO A 320 -8.23 -8.78 -10.71
N GLN A 321 -7.85 -9.33 -9.56
CA GLN A 321 -8.51 -10.53 -9.01
C GLN A 321 -9.93 -10.22 -8.50
N LYS A 322 -10.20 -8.97 -8.15
CA LYS A 322 -11.51 -8.43 -7.81
C LYS A 322 -11.59 -7.00 -8.32
N ALA A 323 -12.60 -6.72 -9.15
CA ALA A 323 -12.81 -5.38 -9.70
C ALA A 323 -13.41 -4.42 -8.65
N GLY A 324 -13.12 -3.12 -8.80
CA GLY A 324 -13.63 -2.04 -7.97
C GLY A 324 -12.60 -1.38 -7.07
N GLU A 325 -11.31 -1.58 -7.33
CA GLU A 325 -10.23 -0.88 -6.61
C GLU A 325 -9.80 0.44 -7.28
N GLY A 326 -10.46 0.84 -8.35
CA GLY A 326 -10.23 2.09 -9.08
C GLY A 326 -10.51 1.97 -10.57
N GLU A 327 -10.35 3.07 -11.28
CA GLU A 327 -10.51 3.11 -12.74
C GLU A 327 -9.19 2.77 -13.43
N TYR A 328 -9.27 2.25 -14.66
CA TYR A 328 -8.09 2.06 -15.52
C TYR A 328 -7.51 3.40 -15.93
N HIS A 329 -6.29 3.71 -15.51
CA HIS A 329 -5.64 4.96 -15.86
C HIS A 329 -5.19 4.99 -17.32
N GLU A 330 -5.52 6.08 -17.99
CA GLU A 330 -5.28 6.26 -19.42
C GLU A 330 -3.79 6.22 -19.80
N TYR A 331 -2.90 6.73 -18.94
CA TYR A 331 -1.45 6.63 -19.15
C TYR A 331 -0.99 5.18 -19.31
N TRP A 332 -1.38 4.31 -18.37
CA TRP A 332 -0.96 2.92 -18.38
C TRP A 332 -1.59 2.15 -19.54
N LYS A 333 -2.83 2.49 -19.91
CA LYS A 333 -3.50 1.96 -21.11
C LYS A 333 -2.73 2.32 -22.37
N ARG A 334 -2.37 3.59 -22.57
CA ARG A 334 -1.55 4.04 -23.71
C ARG A 334 -0.17 3.37 -23.71
N LYS A 335 0.50 3.37 -22.55
CA LYS A 335 1.82 2.77 -22.39
C LYS A 335 1.83 1.27 -22.65
N SER A 336 0.74 0.56 -22.32
CA SER A 336 0.60 -0.88 -22.57
C SER A 336 0.56 -1.23 -24.06
N GLY A 337 0.07 -0.31 -24.89
CA GLY A 337 -0.20 -0.57 -26.32
C GLY A 337 -1.33 -1.58 -26.56
N SER A 338 -2.12 -1.93 -25.51
CA SER A 338 -3.19 -2.92 -25.58
C SER A 338 -4.56 -2.27 -25.57
N ALA A 339 -5.51 -2.82 -26.33
CA ALA A 339 -6.91 -2.40 -26.29
C ALA A 339 -7.66 -2.95 -25.07
N THR A 340 -7.15 -4.00 -24.43
CA THR A 340 -7.73 -4.65 -23.25
C THR A 340 -6.73 -4.65 -22.11
N PRO A 341 -7.20 -4.68 -20.85
CA PRO A 341 -6.32 -4.77 -19.70
C PRO A 341 -5.35 -5.95 -19.79
N LEU A 342 -4.13 -5.73 -19.32
CA LEU A 342 -3.07 -6.72 -19.31
C LEU A 342 -3.41 -7.89 -18.36
N ALA A 343 -2.94 -9.08 -18.68
CA ALA A 343 -3.15 -10.25 -17.84
C ALA A 343 -2.19 -10.25 -16.62
N GLN A 344 -2.67 -10.73 -15.50
CA GLN A 344 -1.82 -11.12 -14.36
C GLN A 344 -0.87 -12.25 -14.78
N GLY A 345 0.32 -12.29 -14.19
CA GLY A 345 1.33 -13.30 -14.50
C GLY A 345 2.08 -13.04 -15.82
N GLY A 346 1.71 -12.01 -16.56
CA GLY A 346 2.42 -11.61 -17.79
C GLY A 346 3.65 -10.76 -17.49
N THR A 347 4.54 -10.67 -18.49
CA THR A 347 5.75 -9.82 -18.45
C THR A 347 5.61 -8.75 -19.51
N TYR A 348 5.69 -7.49 -19.07
CA TYR A 348 5.44 -6.30 -19.88
C TYR A 348 6.57 -5.29 -19.67
N PRO A 349 7.62 -5.30 -20.50
CA PRO A 349 8.79 -4.43 -20.33
C PRO A 349 8.43 -2.93 -20.25
N GLN A 350 7.36 -2.51 -20.92
CA GLN A 350 6.85 -1.15 -20.84
C GLN A 350 6.30 -0.75 -19.46
N MET A 351 6.03 -1.72 -18.56
CA MET A 351 5.56 -1.46 -17.18
C MET A 351 6.71 -1.26 -16.19
N ILE A 352 7.96 -1.45 -16.62
CA ILE A 352 9.13 -1.27 -15.75
C ILE A 352 9.17 0.16 -15.22
N THR A 353 9.40 0.28 -13.91
CA THR A 353 9.63 1.55 -13.22
C THR A 353 11.06 1.58 -12.70
N TYR A 354 11.74 2.68 -12.91
CA TYR A 354 13.14 2.87 -12.49
C TYR A 354 13.22 3.63 -11.17
N GLY A 355 14.33 3.46 -10.44
CA GLY A 355 14.54 4.15 -9.17
C GLY A 355 14.85 5.64 -9.35
N VAL A 356 14.34 6.48 -8.44
CA VAL A 356 14.55 7.95 -8.47
C VAL A 356 16.00 8.35 -8.27
N ALA A 357 16.80 7.50 -7.63
CA ALA A 357 18.19 7.85 -7.31
C ALA A 357 19.13 7.91 -8.54
N ASN A 358 18.85 7.12 -9.59
CA ASN A 358 19.74 7.03 -10.76
C ASN A 358 19.00 6.93 -12.11
N HIS A 359 17.68 6.81 -12.10
CA HIS A 359 16.80 6.74 -13.28
C HIS A 359 17.09 5.55 -14.25
N THR A 360 17.95 4.62 -13.86
CA THR A 360 18.40 3.51 -14.72
C THR A 360 18.22 2.12 -14.10
N SER A 361 18.16 2.04 -12.78
CA SER A 361 17.96 0.77 -12.08
C SER A 361 16.49 0.40 -12.04
N ALA A 362 16.12 -0.64 -12.78
CA ALA A 362 14.77 -1.19 -12.76
C ALA A 362 14.44 -1.77 -11.37
N GLN A 363 13.22 -1.51 -10.88
CA GLN A 363 12.80 -1.80 -9.52
C GLN A 363 11.63 -2.79 -9.46
N ASN A 364 11.52 -3.50 -8.33
CA ASN A 364 10.32 -4.23 -7.95
C ASN A 364 9.38 -3.28 -7.23
N VAL A 365 8.34 -2.83 -7.92
CA VAL A 365 7.43 -1.78 -7.41
C VAL A 365 6.15 -2.39 -6.88
N ARG A 366 5.84 -2.11 -5.62
CA ARG A 366 4.68 -2.61 -4.89
C ARG A 366 3.41 -1.88 -5.28
N LEU A 367 2.31 -2.63 -5.37
CA LEU A 367 0.94 -2.14 -5.50
C LEU A 367 0.18 -2.30 -4.19
N ARG A 368 -1.00 -1.64 -4.04
CA ARG A 368 -1.84 -1.81 -2.86
C ARG A 368 -2.73 -3.05 -2.92
N SER A 369 -3.01 -3.59 -4.10
CA SER A 369 -3.87 -4.76 -4.27
C SER A 369 -3.30 -5.97 -3.54
N ALA A 370 -4.11 -6.59 -2.70
CA ALA A 370 -3.77 -7.84 -2.03
C ALA A 370 -3.77 -9.00 -3.02
N ALA A 371 -2.85 -9.95 -2.86
CA ALA A 371 -3.00 -11.26 -3.48
C ALA A 371 -4.12 -12.00 -2.76
N ARG A 372 -5.24 -12.21 -3.45
CA ARG A 372 -6.46 -12.69 -2.79
C ARG A 372 -6.39 -14.14 -2.31
N GLY A 373 -5.53 -14.94 -2.90
CA GLY A 373 -5.36 -16.36 -2.54
C GLY A 373 -4.40 -16.63 -1.38
N ASN A 374 -3.83 -15.59 -0.76
CA ASN A 374 -2.99 -15.72 0.44
C ASN A 374 -2.99 -14.44 1.28
N ALA A 375 -2.52 -14.54 2.52
CA ALA A 375 -2.57 -13.44 3.47
C ALA A 375 -1.34 -12.52 3.44
N TYR A 376 -0.27 -12.91 2.78
CA TYR A 376 1.04 -12.28 2.95
C TYR A 376 1.66 -11.71 1.68
N TYR A 377 1.08 -11.94 0.50
CA TYR A 377 1.57 -11.35 -0.74
C TYR A 377 0.73 -10.17 -1.20
N THR A 378 1.39 -9.11 -1.66
CA THR A 378 0.80 -8.04 -2.46
C THR A 378 1.23 -8.20 -3.91
N TRP A 379 0.50 -7.56 -4.82
CA TRP A 379 0.92 -7.47 -6.21
C TRP A 379 2.11 -6.53 -6.36
N ILE A 380 2.97 -6.87 -7.31
CA ILE A 380 4.12 -6.05 -7.73
C ILE A 380 4.22 -6.01 -9.25
N VAL A 381 4.86 -4.96 -9.75
CA VAL A 381 5.51 -4.98 -11.07
C VAL A 381 7.00 -5.16 -10.82
N SER A 382 7.57 -6.26 -11.30
CA SER A 382 8.98 -6.56 -11.07
C SER A 382 9.91 -5.72 -11.93
N SER A 383 11.20 -5.76 -11.62
CA SER A 383 12.26 -5.12 -12.41
C SER A 383 12.37 -5.63 -13.85
N SER A 384 11.74 -6.74 -14.19
CA SER A 384 11.60 -7.25 -15.56
C SER A 384 10.27 -6.90 -16.21
N GLY A 385 9.37 -6.18 -15.52
CA GLY A 385 8.02 -5.88 -15.97
C GLY A 385 7.01 -7.02 -15.75
N HIS A 386 7.37 -8.07 -14.99
CA HIS A 386 6.43 -9.13 -14.65
C HIS A 386 5.43 -8.66 -13.58
N VAL A 387 4.14 -8.82 -13.85
CA VAL A 387 3.06 -8.50 -12.90
C VAL A 387 2.73 -9.73 -12.09
N GLY A 388 3.23 -9.81 -10.86
CA GLY A 388 3.12 -11.00 -10.02
C GLY A 388 2.68 -10.71 -8.57
N SER A 389 2.15 -11.73 -7.91
CA SER A 389 1.64 -11.67 -6.53
C SER A 389 2.62 -12.28 -5.52
N TYR A 390 3.89 -11.87 -5.58
CA TYR A 390 4.93 -12.43 -4.70
C TYR A 390 5.74 -11.36 -3.94
N GLY A 391 5.22 -10.17 -3.81
CA GLY A 391 5.78 -9.16 -2.94
C GLY A 391 5.37 -9.42 -1.49
N ALA A 392 6.16 -10.20 -0.72
CA ALA A 392 5.85 -10.45 0.68
C ALA A 392 5.59 -9.14 1.44
N ALA A 393 4.54 -9.08 2.23
CA ALA A 393 4.14 -7.86 2.95
C ALA A 393 5.21 -7.39 3.93
N SER A 394 5.97 -8.33 4.52
CA SER A 394 7.11 -8.03 5.40
C SER A 394 8.39 -7.60 4.67
N SER A 395 8.44 -7.68 3.34
CA SER A 395 9.60 -7.22 2.58
C SER A 395 9.59 -5.71 2.35
N SER A 396 10.74 -5.07 2.45
CA SER A 396 10.93 -3.65 2.16
C SER A 396 11.04 -3.42 0.67
N LEU A 397 9.91 -3.49 -0.06
CA LEU A 397 9.88 -3.21 -1.50
C LEU A 397 9.64 -1.72 -1.74
N VAL A 398 10.23 -1.21 -2.82
CA VAL A 398 10.02 0.17 -3.26
C VAL A 398 8.62 0.34 -3.87
N PHE A 399 8.21 1.57 -4.05
CA PHE A 399 6.87 1.94 -4.52
C PHE A 399 6.92 3.24 -5.31
N ALA A 400 5.91 3.49 -6.12
CA ALA A 400 5.68 4.74 -6.84
C ALA A 400 4.32 5.29 -6.39
N PRO A 401 4.28 6.28 -5.48
CA PRO A 401 3.04 6.77 -4.90
C PRO A 401 2.16 7.47 -5.91
N LEU A 402 0.86 7.39 -5.68
CA LEU A 402 -0.21 8.03 -6.43
C LEU A 402 -0.90 9.05 -5.52
N VAL A 403 -1.20 10.22 -6.07
CA VAL A 403 -1.86 11.32 -5.38
C VAL A 403 -2.95 11.93 -6.28
N VAL A 404 -3.85 12.69 -5.67
CA VAL A 404 -4.87 13.50 -6.36
C VAL A 404 -4.78 14.94 -5.87
N ILE A 405 -4.90 15.90 -6.79
CA ILE A 405 -4.94 17.33 -6.46
C ILE A 405 -6.26 17.98 -6.91
#